data_36fbafda2e0b5ce7aad193c67365f7af
#
_entry.id   36fbafda2e0b5ce7aad193c67365f7af
#
_cell.length_a   1.000
_cell.length_b   1.000
_cell.length_c   1.000
_cell.angle_alpha   90.00
_cell.angle_beta   90.00
_cell.angle_gamma   90.00
#
_symmetry.space_group_name_H-M   'P 1'
#
loop_
_entity.id
_entity.type
_entity.pdbx_description
1 polymer ?
#
loop_
_entity_poly.entity_id
_entity_poly.type
_entity_poly.pdbx_seq_one_letter_code
_entity_poly.pdbx_strand_id
1 'polypeptide(L)'
;MKHIIAGRQIVPLISIALWLLVLTSCQSGNANIPQAQQSLFTPAPGSPISIPDGPGNVVIGDINNDKKLDLVVASGNKRITVLSGKGDGQFAPASTTTVADPPGEMALGDTNGDGKLDLAITTHNSYGVMLLLGDGKGGFTTAPGSPIVMKVGQHPHTHGLALADMNRDNKLDLVTVNNEDNDVSISFGDGRGGFTHAPGSPYAVGPSPYPLAVGDVNGDGWLDIVATASATGPSRAQQLPLSRALTLLLGDGRGGFRSTVLPLRTGEPWFAVIGDINGDRKPDIVATHHELNELTVLIGDGRGGFLEATASPFDLGQHAFQPFLADANRDGKVDLLSPGGASVRLMLGDGRGGFATGPSIPTGQGAWRMALGDLNGDGKIDMATGNSQSNSVSVLLGR
;
A
#
# COMPACT_ATOMS: atom_id res chain seq x y z
N MET A 1 0.31 -39.24 57.99
CA MET A 1 0.24 -38.64 59.35
C MET A 1 0.08 -37.15 59.11
N LYS A 2 -1.13 -36.66 59.29
CA LYS A 2 -1.61 -35.80 60.40
C LYS A 2 -0.86 -34.42 60.40
N HIS A 3 -1.40 -33.23 60.33
CA HIS A 3 -2.72 -32.74 60.74
C HIS A 3 -3.05 -31.42 60.04
N ILE A 4 -4.30 -31.26 59.82
CA ILE A 4 -5.11 -30.05 59.54
C ILE A 4 -5.11 -29.15 60.79
N ILE A 5 -5.10 -27.81 60.65
CA ILE A 5 -5.95 -26.93 61.48
C ILE A 5 -6.34 -25.68 60.67
N ALA A 6 -7.62 -25.41 60.66
CA ALA A 6 -8.31 -24.24 60.14
C ALA A 6 -8.34 -23.10 61.17
N GLY A 7 -8.41 -21.87 60.76
CA GLY A 7 -8.61 -20.69 61.60
C GLY A 7 -9.46 -19.65 60.90
N ARG A 8 -10.64 -19.41 61.46
CA ARG A 8 -11.79 -18.60 61.02
C ARG A 8 -11.54 -17.09 60.99
N GLN A 9 -12.27 -16.50 60.11
CA GLN A 9 -12.83 -15.11 60.01
C GLN A 9 -12.90 -14.27 61.28
N ILE A 10 -12.67 -12.92 61.10
CA ILE A 10 -13.44 -11.89 61.81
C ILE A 10 -13.62 -10.70 60.84
N VAL A 11 -14.90 -10.35 60.58
CA VAL A 11 -15.40 -9.09 60.00
C VAL A 11 -15.70 -8.16 61.17
N PRO A 12 -15.49 -6.85 61.05
CA PRO A 12 -16.48 -5.94 61.66
C PRO A 12 -17.15 -5.00 60.64
N LEU A 13 -18.43 -4.92 60.86
CA LEU A 13 -19.42 -4.04 60.25
C LEU A 13 -19.35 -2.61 60.89
N ILE A 14 -19.75 -1.62 60.05
CA ILE A 14 -20.53 -0.41 60.34
C ILE A 14 -19.75 0.84 60.77
N SER A 15 -19.82 1.87 59.92
CA SER A 15 -20.37 3.17 60.34
C SER A 15 -20.87 3.98 59.12
N ILE A 16 -22.18 4.14 59.08
CA ILE A 16 -22.93 5.08 58.23
C ILE A 16 -22.74 6.45 58.87
N ALA A 17 -22.23 7.42 58.12
CA ALA A 17 -22.33 8.84 58.46
C ALA A 17 -23.00 9.57 57.31
N LEU A 18 -24.23 9.95 57.57
CA LEU A 18 -25.13 10.84 56.84
C LEU A 18 -24.53 12.26 56.85
N TRP A 19 -24.23 12.85 55.71
CA TRP A 19 -24.03 14.30 55.60
C TRP A 19 -25.00 14.90 54.60
N LEU A 20 -25.76 15.90 55.13
CA LEU A 20 -26.77 16.67 54.49
C LEU A 20 -26.27 17.50 53.30
N LEU A 21 -27.17 17.69 52.34
CA LEU A 21 -27.11 18.62 51.21
C LEU A 21 -26.70 20.04 51.65
N VAL A 22 -25.74 20.59 50.89
CA VAL A 22 -25.69 22.03 50.62
C VAL A 22 -25.78 22.18 49.09
N LEU A 23 -26.96 22.60 48.65
CA LEU A 23 -27.18 23.07 47.29
C LEU A 23 -26.53 24.46 47.16
N THR A 24 -25.34 24.55 46.58
CA THR A 24 -24.86 25.79 46.00
C THR A 24 -24.98 25.68 44.49
N SER A 25 -25.82 26.54 43.94
CA SER A 25 -25.97 26.78 42.51
C SER A 25 -24.63 27.16 41.88
N CYS A 26 -23.99 26.22 41.21
CA CYS A 26 -22.96 26.54 40.23
C CYS A 26 -23.63 26.70 38.88
N GLN A 27 -23.55 27.90 38.35
CA GLN A 27 -23.90 28.24 36.98
C GLN A 27 -23.17 27.26 36.04
N SER A 28 -23.94 26.73 35.07
CA SER A 28 -23.45 25.95 33.95
C SER A 28 -22.45 26.78 33.10
N GLY A 29 -21.20 26.73 33.48
CA GLY A 29 -20.12 26.98 32.51
C GLY A 29 -20.24 25.92 31.41
N ASN A 30 -20.53 26.31 30.20
CA ASN A 30 -20.38 25.49 29.04
C ASN A 30 -18.92 24.98 29.03
N ALA A 31 -18.68 23.81 29.63
CA ALA A 31 -17.50 23.02 29.28
C ALA A 31 -17.64 22.76 27.79
N ASN A 32 -16.80 23.41 26.98
CA ASN A 32 -16.56 22.98 25.62
C ASN A 32 -16.22 21.50 25.69
N ILE A 33 -17.19 20.65 25.36
CA ILE A 33 -16.92 19.28 24.98
C ILE A 33 -15.93 19.42 23.85
N PRO A 34 -14.71 18.79 23.90
CA PRO A 34 -13.80 18.79 22.77
C PRO A 34 -14.64 18.37 21.57
N GLN A 35 -14.66 19.19 20.50
CA GLN A 35 -15.31 18.81 19.26
C GLN A 35 -14.81 17.41 18.95
N ALA A 36 -15.72 16.42 18.94
CA ALA A 36 -15.40 15.08 18.50
C ALA A 36 -14.61 15.26 17.21
N GLN A 37 -13.38 14.76 17.18
CA GLN A 37 -12.47 14.87 16.05
C GLN A 37 -13.27 14.51 14.80
N GLN A 38 -13.61 15.51 13.99
CA GLN A 38 -14.40 15.25 12.78
C GLN A 38 -13.59 14.25 11.96
N SER A 39 -14.21 13.14 11.61
CA SER A 39 -13.56 12.13 10.74
C SER A 39 -13.07 12.85 9.48
N LEU A 40 -11.78 12.71 9.17
CA LEU A 40 -11.18 13.30 7.97
C LEU A 40 -11.76 12.70 6.68
N PHE A 41 -12.40 11.54 6.80
CA PHE A 41 -13.02 10.83 5.69
C PHE A 41 -14.46 10.44 6.03
N THR A 42 -15.32 10.40 5.02
CA THR A 42 -16.70 9.92 5.11
C THR A 42 -17.01 8.91 4.04
N PRO A 43 -17.85 7.89 4.33
CA PRO A 43 -18.33 7.00 3.29
C PRO A 43 -18.99 7.76 2.14
N ALA A 44 -18.60 7.43 0.91
CA ALA A 44 -19.24 7.94 -0.29
C ALA A 44 -20.69 7.43 -0.39
N PRO A 45 -21.59 8.14 -1.07
CA PRO A 45 -22.94 7.65 -1.33
C PRO A 45 -22.89 6.28 -2.04
N GLY A 46 -23.57 5.28 -1.47
CA GLY A 46 -23.55 3.89 -1.98
C GLY A 46 -22.37 3.03 -1.51
N SER A 47 -21.44 3.57 -0.72
CA SER A 47 -20.37 2.79 -0.08
C SER A 47 -20.89 2.09 1.20
N PRO A 48 -20.46 0.83 1.48
CA PRO A 48 -19.61 0.00 0.65
C PRO A 48 -20.34 -0.61 -0.56
N ILE A 49 -19.61 -0.79 -1.66
CA ILE A 49 -20.12 -1.41 -2.88
C ILE A 49 -19.92 -2.92 -2.79
N SER A 50 -20.98 -3.71 -3.00
CA SER A 50 -20.90 -5.17 -2.97
C SER A 50 -20.17 -5.70 -4.20
N ILE A 51 -19.08 -6.42 -3.97
CA ILE A 51 -18.28 -7.13 -4.99
C ILE A 51 -18.07 -8.55 -4.49
N PRO A 52 -18.56 -9.56 -5.16
CA PRO A 52 -18.40 -10.94 -4.74
C PRO A 52 -16.96 -11.44 -4.88
N ASP A 53 -16.70 -12.58 -4.27
CA ASP A 53 -15.47 -13.36 -4.46
C ASP A 53 -14.21 -12.70 -3.86
N GLY A 54 -14.34 -11.98 -2.76
CA GLY A 54 -13.23 -11.46 -1.98
C GLY A 54 -12.37 -10.45 -2.72
N PRO A 55 -12.87 -9.24 -3.01
CA PRO A 55 -12.08 -8.19 -3.65
C PRO A 55 -10.86 -7.85 -2.80
N GLY A 56 -9.65 -8.04 -3.35
CA GLY A 56 -8.40 -7.87 -2.62
C GLY A 56 -7.59 -6.67 -3.06
N ASN A 57 -7.48 -6.44 -4.35
CA ASN A 57 -6.69 -5.36 -4.92
C ASN A 57 -7.58 -4.37 -5.66
N VAL A 58 -7.28 -3.08 -5.57
CA VAL A 58 -8.00 -2.01 -6.25
C VAL A 58 -7.01 -1.00 -6.80
N VAL A 59 -7.20 -0.57 -8.05
CA VAL A 59 -6.47 0.52 -8.69
C VAL A 59 -7.46 1.52 -9.29
N ILE A 60 -7.02 2.76 -9.46
CA ILE A 60 -7.83 3.89 -9.90
C ILE A 60 -7.30 4.42 -11.23
N GLY A 61 -8.18 4.69 -12.19
CA GLY A 61 -7.84 5.30 -13.46
C GLY A 61 -9.10 5.63 -14.27
N ASP A 62 -8.98 6.49 -15.26
CA ASP A 62 -10.05 6.76 -16.25
C ASP A 62 -10.03 5.68 -17.33
N ILE A 63 -10.79 4.59 -17.11
CA ILE A 63 -10.77 3.41 -18.00
C ILE A 63 -11.66 3.60 -19.22
N ASN A 64 -12.63 4.49 -19.11
CA ASN A 64 -13.61 4.72 -20.18
C ASN A 64 -13.39 6.03 -20.95
N ASN A 65 -12.32 6.79 -20.62
CA ASN A 65 -11.96 8.08 -21.22
C ASN A 65 -13.04 9.17 -21.08
N ASP A 66 -13.81 9.15 -19.96
CA ASP A 66 -14.83 10.18 -19.66
C ASP A 66 -14.32 11.28 -18.72
N LYS A 67 -13.02 11.23 -18.35
CA LYS A 67 -12.30 12.14 -17.44
C LYS A 67 -12.75 12.04 -15.99
N LYS A 68 -13.39 10.95 -15.60
CA LYS A 68 -13.70 10.62 -14.22
C LYS A 68 -12.91 9.37 -13.83
N LEU A 69 -12.59 9.28 -12.58
CA LEU A 69 -11.83 8.14 -12.09
C LEU A 69 -12.76 6.94 -11.87
N ASP A 70 -12.39 5.81 -12.47
CA ASP A 70 -13.02 4.50 -12.31
C ASP A 70 -12.21 3.66 -11.32
N LEU A 71 -12.80 2.59 -10.78
CA LEU A 71 -12.12 1.59 -9.97
C LEU A 71 -11.98 0.30 -10.76
N VAL A 72 -10.80 -0.27 -10.78
CA VAL A 72 -10.54 -1.63 -11.26
C VAL A 72 -10.24 -2.52 -10.06
N VAL A 73 -11.06 -3.54 -9.88
CA VAL A 73 -11.07 -4.40 -8.68
C VAL A 73 -10.73 -5.83 -9.07
N ALA A 74 -9.70 -6.40 -8.45
CA ALA A 74 -9.36 -7.81 -8.58
C ALA A 74 -10.03 -8.64 -7.47
N SER A 75 -10.64 -9.75 -7.83
CA SER A 75 -11.29 -10.70 -6.90
C SER A 75 -10.73 -12.11 -7.03
N GLY A 76 -10.84 -12.90 -5.96
CA GLY A 76 -10.21 -14.22 -5.82
C GLY A 76 -10.65 -15.26 -6.88
N ASN A 77 -11.83 -15.13 -7.47
CA ASN A 77 -12.34 -16.02 -8.51
C ASN A 77 -11.90 -15.63 -9.94
N LYS A 78 -10.65 -15.15 -10.09
CA LYS A 78 -10.09 -14.80 -11.41
C LYS A 78 -10.90 -13.72 -12.12
N ARG A 79 -11.41 -12.74 -11.39
CA ARG A 79 -12.24 -11.67 -11.93
C ARG A 79 -11.59 -10.31 -11.77
N ILE A 80 -11.67 -9.54 -12.82
CA ILE A 80 -11.37 -8.12 -12.85
C ILE A 80 -12.69 -7.39 -13.11
N THR A 81 -13.15 -6.62 -12.15
CA THR A 81 -14.40 -5.85 -12.25
C THR A 81 -14.07 -4.37 -12.37
N VAL A 82 -14.63 -3.71 -13.37
CA VAL A 82 -14.57 -2.27 -13.53
C VAL A 82 -15.84 -1.64 -12.96
N LEU A 83 -15.67 -0.67 -12.08
CA LEU A 83 -16.72 0.17 -11.56
C LEU A 83 -16.54 1.58 -12.14
N SER A 84 -17.45 2.00 -12.99
CA SER A 84 -17.39 3.33 -13.60
C SER A 84 -17.79 4.41 -12.61
N GLY A 85 -16.93 5.40 -12.45
CA GLY A 85 -17.13 6.55 -11.59
C GLY A 85 -18.09 7.57 -12.20
N LYS A 86 -18.92 8.18 -11.38
CA LYS A 86 -19.82 9.25 -11.80
C LYS A 86 -19.22 10.64 -11.61
N GLY A 87 -18.03 10.72 -10.98
CA GLY A 87 -17.35 11.98 -10.65
C GLY A 87 -17.94 12.69 -9.44
N ASP A 88 -18.76 12.02 -8.65
CA ASP A 88 -19.36 12.50 -7.40
C ASP A 88 -19.11 11.53 -6.23
N GLY A 89 -18.14 10.63 -6.37
CA GLY A 89 -17.83 9.56 -5.43
C GLY A 89 -18.74 8.34 -5.54
N GLN A 90 -19.74 8.35 -6.44
CA GLN A 90 -20.58 7.19 -6.73
C GLN A 90 -20.01 6.38 -7.90
N PHE A 91 -20.27 5.08 -7.86
CA PHE A 91 -19.81 4.12 -8.87
C PHE A 91 -20.94 3.21 -9.33
N ALA A 92 -20.83 2.73 -10.56
CA ALA A 92 -21.74 1.74 -11.14
C ALA A 92 -20.93 0.61 -11.80
N PRO A 93 -21.37 -0.66 -11.72
CA PRO A 93 -20.73 -1.74 -12.47
C PRO A 93 -20.69 -1.44 -13.97
N ALA A 94 -19.51 -1.51 -14.59
CA ALA A 94 -19.31 -1.29 -16.01
C ALA A 94 -19.05 -2.62 -16.74
N SER A 95 -18.05 -3.38 -16.30
CA SER A 95 -17.68 -4.65 -16.92
C SER A 95 -17.09 -5.64 -15.93
N THR A 96 -17.03 -6.90 -16.32
CA THR A 96 -16.27 -7.93 -15.60
C THR A 96 -15.55 -8.81 -16.62
N THR A 97 -14.23 -8.94 -16.46
CA THR A 97 -13.38 -9.78 -17.29
C THR A 97 -12.88 -10.97 -16.45
N THR A 98 -12.97 -12.18 -16.98
CA THR A 98 -12.37 -13.37 -16.37
C THR A 98 -10.95 -13.52 -16.90
N VAL A 99 -9.99 -13.71 -15.98
CA VAL A 99 -8.58 -13.90 -16.31
C VAL A 99 -8.16 -15.36 -16.12
N ALA A 100 -7.03 -15.74 -16.70
CA ALA A 100 -6.58 -17.13 -16.71
C ALA A 100 -6.16 -17.63 -15.31
N ASP A 101 -5.53 -16.76 -14.52
CA ASP A 101 -5.00 -17.08 -13.20
C ASP A 101 -5.52 -16.11 -12.13
N PRO A 102 -5.48 -16.49 -10.84
CA PRO A 102 -5.83 -15.58 -9.76
C PRO A 102 -4.98 -14.30 -9.84
N PRO A 103 -5.61 -13.11 -9.87
CA PRO A 103 -4.89 -11.85 -10.00
C PRO A 103 -4.14 -11.51 -8.71
N GLY A 104 -2.88 -11.10 -8.87
CA GLY A 104 -2.03 -10.56 -7.83
C GLY A 104 -2.01 -9.02 -7.82
N GLU A 105 -0.82 -8.44 -7.90
CA GLU A 105 -0.64 -6.98 -8.01
C GLU A 105 -1.13 -6.48 -9.37
N MET A 106 -1.64 -5.26 -9.38
CA MET A 106 -2.16 -4.60 -10.58
C MET A 106 -1.49 -3.25 -10.81
N ALA A 107 -1.25 -2.91 -12.08
CA ALA A 107 -0.81 -1.59 -12.50
C ALA A 107 -1.54 -1.17 -13.79
N LEU A 108 -1.94 0.10 -13.87
CA LEU A 108 -2.56 0.71 -15.04
C LEU A 108 -1.53 1.53 -15.82
N GLY A 109 -1.59 1.46 -17.14
CA GLY A 109 -0.78 2.29 -18.02
C GLY A 109 -1.07 2.00 -19.49
N ASP A 110 -0.82 2.97 -20.36
CA ASP A 110 -0.90 2.78 -21.82
C ASP A 110 0.37 2.07 -22.30
N THR A 111 0.30 0.76 -22.46
CA THR A 111 1.46 -0.08 -22.84
C THR A 111 1.63 -0.21 -24.36
N ASN A 112 0.59 0.15 -25.11
CA ASN A 112 0.57 -0.03 -26.57
C ASN A 112 0.54 1.29 -27.36
N GLY A 113 0.48 2.46 -26.68
CA GLY A 113 0.50 3.78 -27.29
C GLY A 113 -0.81 4.19 -27.95
N ASP A 114 -1.96 3.57 -27.56
CA ASP A 114 -3.26 3.87 -28.17
C ASP A 114 -4.07 4.92 -27.39
N GLY A 115 -3.51 5.45 -26.30
CA GLY A 115 -4.11 6.48 -25.46
C GLY A 115 -5.17 5.95 -24.48
N LYS A 116 -5.24 4.64 -24.29
CA LYS A 116 -6.14 4.00 -23.33
C LYS A 116 -5.33 3.30 -22.24
N LEU A 117 -5.91 3.20 -21.07
CA LEU A 117 -5.25 2.48 -19.96
C LEU A 117 -5.41 0.97 -20.15
N ASP A 118 -4.28 0.28 -20.22
CA ASP A 118 -4.17 -1.16 -20.14
C ASP A 118 -3.95 -1.59 -18.69
N LEU A 119 -4.14 -2.87 -18.39
CA LEU A 119 -3.99 -3.43 -17.07
C LEU A 119 -2.94 -4.55 -17.09
N ALA A 120 -1.84 -4.35 -16.39
CA ALA A 120 -0.87 -5.39 -16.08
C ALA A 120 -1.21 -6.03 -14.74
N ILE A 121 -1.09 -7.37 -14.63
CA ILE A 121 -1.47 -8.15 -13.44
C ILE A 121 -0.44 -9.24 -13.22
N THR A 122 0.18 -9.32 -12.03
CA THR A 122 1.02 -10.46 -11.68
C THR A 122 0.19 -11.71 -11.42
N THR A 123 0.78 -12.86 -11.71
CA THR A 123 0.22 -14.17 -11.36
C THR A 123 1.09 -14.81 -10.30
N HIS A 124 0.51 -15.07 -9.12
CA HIS A 124 1.24 -15.45 -7.90
C HIS A 124 2.14 -16.68 -8.07
N ASN A 125 1.72 -17.67 -8.83
CA ASN A 125 2.42 -18.95 -8.97
C ASN A 125 3.12 -19.11 -10.34
N SER A 126 3.47 -18.00 -10.99
CA SER A 126 4.20 -18.01 -12.25
C SER A 126 5.17 -16.83 -12.33
N TYR A 127 6.03 -16.82 -13.35
CA TYR A 127 6.83 -15.63 -13.68
C TYR A 127 6.12 -14.74 -14.72
N GLY A 128 4.81 -14.88 -14.83
CA GLY A 128 4.04 -14.19 -15.86
C GLY A 128 3.38 -12.92 -15.35
N VAL A 129 3.28 -11.95 -16.21
CA VAL A 129 2.40 -10.79 -16.07
C VAL A 129 1.30 -10.92 -17.11
N MET A 130 0.06 -11.08 -16.66
CA MET A 130 -1.08 -10.98 -17.57
C MET A 130 -1.23 -9.52 -18.00
N LEU A 131 -1.28 -9.30 -19.30
CA LEU A 131 -1.55 -7.99 -19.89
C LEU A 131 -2.95 -8.01 -20.51
N LEU A 132 -3.78 -7.06 -20.12
CA LEU A 132 -5.11 -6.83 -20.65
C LEU A 132 -5.16 -5.44 -21.30
N LEU A 133 -5.53 -5.38 -22.58
CA LEU A 133 -5.65 -4.12 -23.31
C LEU A 133 -7.01 -3.49 -23.04
N GLY A 134 -7.02 -2.20 -22.72
CA GLY A 134 -8.22 -1.42 -22.50
C GLY A 134 -8.91 -1.04 -23.81
N ASP A 135 -10.23 -1.06 -23.83
CA ASP A 135 -11.01 -0.65 -24.98
C ASP A 135 -11.37 0.85 -24.99
N GLY A 136 -11.02 1.57 -23.88
CA GLY A 136 -11.39 2.96 -23.66
C GLY A 136 -12.90 3.17 -23.45
N LYS A 137 -13.63 2.11 -23.10
CA LYS A 137 -15.08 2.13 -22.82
C LYS A 137 -15.42 1.41 -21.50
N GLY A 138 -14.42 1.10 -20.69
CA GLY A 138 -14.57 0.41 -19.42
C GLY A 138 -14.40 -1.11 -19.52
N GLY A 139 -13.93 -1.65 -20.65
CA GLY A 139 -13.69 -3.07 -20.87
C GLY A 139 -12.21 -3.38 -21.07
N PHE A 140 -11.84 -4.65 -20.80
CA PHE A 140 -10.50 -5.18 -21.03
C PHE A 140 -10.54 -6.46 -21.86
N THR A 141 -9.52 -6.64 -22.70
CA THR A 141 -9.31 -7.87 -23.47
C THR A 141 -7.88 -8.35 -23.30
N THR A 142 -7.66 -9.68 -23.23
CA THR A 142 -6.31 -10.24 -23.09
C THR A 142 -5.43 -9.83 -24.28
N ALA A 143 -4.25 -9.28 -24.00
CA ALA A 143 -3.29 -8.89 -25.02
C ALA A 143 -2.75 -10.10 -25.78
N PRO A 144 -2.46 -10.00 -27.08
CA PRO A 144 -1.68 -11.01 -27.79
C PRO A 144 -0.33 -11.22 -27.11
N GLY A 145 0.05 -12.48 -26.88
CA GLY A 145 1.29 -12.84 -26.19
C GLY A 145 1.24 -12.78 -24.67
N SER A 146 0.09 -12.42 -24.07
CA SER A 146 -0.12 -12.54 -22.62
C SER A 146 -0.29 -14.03 -22.22
N PRO A 147 0.30 -14.48 -21.07
CA PRO A 147 1.11 -13.68 -20.13
C PRO A 147 2.51 -13.37 -20.65
N ILE A 148 2.99 -12.16 -20.33
CA ILE A 148 4.37 -11.76 -20.56
C ILE A 148 5.28 -12.52 -19.59
N VAL A 149 6.20 -13.32 -20.10
CA VAL A 149 7.14 -14.08 -19.28
C VAL A 149 8.30 -13.17 -18.84
N MET A 150 8.34 -12.83 -17.55
CA MET A 150 9.34 -11.92 -16.99
C MET A 150 10.69 -12.60 -16.75
N LYS A 151 10.69 -13.92 -16.58
CA LYS A 151 11.87 -14.72 -16.22
C LYS A 151 11.62 -16.18 -16.51
N VAL A 152 12.69 -16.95 -16.65
CA VAL A 152 12.67 -18.43 -16.64
C VAL A 152 13.43 -18.89 -15.39
N GLY A 153 12.78 -19.67 -14.53
CA GLY A 153 13.33 -20.13 -13.24
C GLY A 153 12.59 -21.35 -12.71
N GLN A 154 12.92 -21.76 -11.49
CA GLN A 154 12.41 -23.01 -10.90
C GLN A 154 11.41 -22.78 -9.74
N HIS A 155 11.36 -21.57 -9.18
CA HIS A 155 10.55 -21.24 -8.01
C HIS A 155 9.67 -20.01 -8.30
N PRO A 156 8.63 -20.16 -9.16
CA PRO A 156 7.80 -19.03 -9.56
C PRO A 156 6.94 -18.54 -8.40
N HIS A 157 7.24 -17.34 -7.92
CA HIS A 157 6.49 -16.67 -6.88
C HIS A 157 6.63 -15.15 -7.05
N THR A 158 5.83 -14.59 -7.92
CA THR A 158 5.92 -13.18 -8.32
C THR A 158 5.06 -12.30 -7.43
N HIS A 159 5.67 -11.29 -6.84
CA HIS A 159 5.03 -10.19 -6.14
C HIS A 159 5.51 -8.87 -6.72
N GLY A 160 4.88 -7.77 -6.29
CA GLY A 160 5.24 -6.44 -6.75
C GLY A 160 5.18 -6.28 -8.26
N LEU A 161 4.61 -5.18 -8.69
CA LEU A 161 4.49 -4.83 -10.10
C LEU A 161 4.58 -3.32 -10.23
N ALA A 162 5.40 -2.86 -11.19
CA ALA A 162 5.36 -1.48 -11.63
C ALA A 162 5.36 -1.41 -13.16
N LEU A 163 4.68 -0.40 -13.66
CA LEU A 163 4.78 0.08 -15.03
C LEU A 163 5.47 1.44 -14.97
N ALA A 164 6.66 1.57 -15.54
CA ALA A 164 7.44 2.80 -15.55
C ALA A 164 8.44 2.80 -16.70
N ASP A 165 8.82 3.97 -17.18
CA ASP A 165 9.84 4.12 -18.22
C ASP A 165 11.25 4.05 -17.59
N MET A 166 11.80 2.84 -17.49
CA MET A 166 13.05 2.55 -16.80
C MET A 166 14.30 2.90 -17.65
N ASN A 167 14.12 3.07 -18.96
CA ASN A 167 15.21 3.32 -19.92
C ASN A 167 15.11 4.68 -20.62
N ARG A 168 14.08 5.49 -20.31
CA ARG A 168 13.80 6.82 -20.90
C ARG A 168 13.55 6.81 -22.40
N ASP A 169 12.89 5.78 -22.89
CA ASP A 169 12.45 5.75 -24.29
C ASP A 169 10.97 6.21 -24.49
N ASN A 170 10.36 6.73 -23.42
CA ASN A 170 8.96 7.16 -23.32
C ASN A 170 7.94 6.02 -23.54
N LYS A 171 8.31 4.80 -23.23
CA LYS A 171 7.43 3.66 -23.21
C LYS A 171 7.41 3.05 -21.82
N LEU A 172 6.33 2.40 -21.46
CA LEU A 172 6.20 1.76 -20.16
C LEU A 172 6.89 0.39 -20.19
N ASP A 173 7.79 0.19 -19.23
CA ASP A 173 8.47 -1.06 -18.95
C ASP A 173 7.78 -1.79 -17.80
N LEU A 174 7.96 -3.11 -17.73
CA LEU A 174 7.50 -3.95 -16.65
C LEU A 174 8.61 -4.22 -15.64
N VAL A 175 8.31 -4.04 -14.38
CA VAL A 175 9.20 -4.39 -13.25
C VAL A 175 8.44 -5.32 -12.32
N THR A 176 9.02 -6.49 -12.02
CA THR A 176 8.42 -7.47 -11.09
C THR A 176 9.43 -7.96 -10.07
N VAL A 177 8.92 -8.37 -8.91
CA VAL A 177 9.69 -9.00 -7.85
C VAL A 177 9.47 -10.51 -7.89
N ASN A 178 10.54 -11.29 -7.83
CA ASN A 178 10.50 -12.74 -7.72
C ASN A 178 10.91 -13.15 -6.29
N ASN A 179 9.92 -13.47 -5.48
CA ASN A 179 10.08 -13.66 -4.04
C ASN A 179 11.00 -14.84 -3.69
N GLU A 180 10.76 -16.02 -4.27
CA GLU A 180 11.53 -17.24 -3.99
C GLU A 180 12.95 -17.21 -4.59
N ASP A 181 13.16 -16.43 -5.67
CA ASP A 181 14.44 -16.32 -6.34
C ASP A 181 15.28 -15.13 -5.85
N ASN A 182 14.72 -14.27 -4.99
CA ASN A 182 15.40 -13.10 -4.40
C ASN A 182 15.94 -12.13 -5.47
N ASP A 183 15.12 -11.83 -6.46
CA ASP A 183 15.51 -10.91 -7.52
C ASP A 183 14.36 -10.04 -8.04
N VAL A 184 14.74 -9.04 -8.84
CA VAL A 184 13.84 -8.14 -9.57
C VAL A 184 14.05 -8.35 -11.05
N SER A 185 12.98 -8.64 -11.78
CA SER A 185 13.00 -8.75 -13.24
C SER A 185 12.48 -7.48 -13.89
N ILE A 186 13.14 -7.05 -14.96
CA ILE A 186 12.77 -5.89 -15.76
C ILE A 186 12.65 -6.31 -17.21
N SER A 187 11.55 -5.87 -17.87
CA SER A 187 11.36 -6.06 -19.31
C SER A 187 10.95 -4.75 -19.95
N PHE A 188 11.68 -4.35 -21.01
CA PHE A 188 11.43 -3.13 -21.74
C PHE A 188 10.26 -3.27 -22.69
N GLY A 189 9.36 -2.31 -22.64
CA GLY A 189 8.21 -2.21 -23.54
C GLY A 189 8.59 -1.67 -24.92
N ASP A 190 7.94 -2.17 -25.95
CA ASP A 190 8.11 -1.67 -27.31
C ASP A 190 7.12 -0.55 -27.68
N GLY A 191 6.23 -0.18 -26.73
CA GLY A 191 5.14 0.78 -26.94
C GLY A 191 4.04 0.27 -27.85
N ARG A 192 3.96 -1.06 -28.04
CA ARG A 192 2.91 -1.74 -28.84
C ARG A 192 2.34 -2.94 -28.09
N GLY A 193 2.57 -3.02 -26.77
CA GLY A 193 2.17 -4.12 -25.91
C GLY A 193 3.14 -5.33 -25.93
N GLY A 194 4.28 -5.24 -26.60
CA GLY A 194 5.34 -6.22 -26.56
C GLY A 194 6.40 -5.85 -25.54
N PHE A 195 7.04 -6.88 -24.94
CA PHE A 195 8.08 -6.68 -23.91
C PHE A 195 9.27 -7.60 -24.15
N THR A 196 10.47 -7.09 -23.89
CA THR A 196 11.74 -7.84 -23.98
C THR A 196 12.56 -7.65 -22.72
N HIS A 197 13.24 -8.70 -22.27
CA HIS A 197 14.06 -8.61 -21.06
C HIS A 197 15.13 -7.51 -21.16
N ALA A 198 15.23 -6.71 -20.12
CA ALA A 198 16.27 -5.69 -20.02
C ALA A 198 17.67 -6.35 -19.91
N PRO A 199 18.72 -5.78 -20.52
CA PRO A 199 20.07 -6.26 -20.34
C PRO A 199 20.46 -6.31 -18.85
N GLY A 200 20.96 -7.46 -18.39
CA GLY A 200 21.35 -7.66 -16.99
C GLY A 200 20.22 -8.09 -16.05
N SER A 201 18.95 -8.05 -16.49
CA SER A 201 17.85 -8.63 -15.73
C SER A 201 17.92 -10.16 -15.68
N PRO A 202 17.60 -10.81 -14.53
CA PRO A 202 17.16 -10.23 -13.26
C PRO A 202 18.29 -9.70 -12.37
N TYR A 203 17.98 -8.77 -11.46
CA TYR A 203 18.91 -8.17 -10.50
C TYR A 203 18.69 -8.75 -9.11
N ALA A 204 19.76 -9.30 -8.49
CA ALA A 204 19.70 -9.86 -7.15
C ALA A 204 19.40 -8.79 -6.09
N VAL A 205 18.50 -9.13 -5.16
CA VAL A 205 18.11 -8.30 -4.02
C VAL A 205 18.14 -9.10 -2.72
N GLY A 206 17.68 -8.50 -1.61
CA GLY A 206 17.57 -9.21 -0.32
C GLY A 206 16.59 -10.39 -0.39
N PRO A 207 16.59 -11.26 0.66
CA PRO A 207 15.80 -12.47 0.68
C PRO A 207 14.29 -12.19 0.70
N SER A 208 13.53 -13.05 0.05
CA SER A 208 12.07 -13.03 -0.01
C SER A 208 11.50 -11.61 -0.20
N PRO A 209 11.94 -10.90 -1.26
CA PRO A 209 11.41 -9.56 -1.53
C PRO A 209 9.91 -9.64 -1.80
N TYR A 210 9.19 -8.61 -1.35
CA TYR A 210 7.75 -8.53 -1.53
C TYR A 210 7.45 -7.42 -2.57
N PRO A 211 6.59 -6.41 -2.32
CA PRO A 211 6.46 -5.32 -3.29
C PRO A 211 7.73 -4.47 -3.37
N LEU A 212 7.78 -3.69 -4.43
CA LEU A 212 8.83 -2.71 -4.71
C LEU A 212 8.24 -1.30 -4.79
N ALA A 213 9.10 -0.30 -4.68
CA ALA A 213 8.79 1.08 -5.04
C ALA A 213 9.75 1.55 -6.14
N VAL A 214 9.24 2.36 -7.06
CA VAL A 214 10.01 2.95 -8.17
C VAL A 214 9.99 4.47 -8.04
N GLY A 215 11.14 5.11 -8.16
CA GLY A 215 11.28 6.57 -8.12
C GLY A 215 12.74 6.99 -8.26
N ASP A 216 13.00 8.23 -8.67
CA ASP A 216 14.35 8.79 -8.70
C ASP A 216 14.75 9.20 -7.28
N VAL A 217 15.49 8.35 -6.57
CA VAL A 217 15.86 8.57 -5.16
C VAL A 217 17.18 9.29 -4.98
N ASN A 218 17.94 9.48 -6.05
CA ASN A 218 19.24 10.12 -6.01
C ASN A 218 19.30 11.49 -6.73
N GLY A 219 18.20 11.91 -7.38
CA GLY A 219 18.06 13.19 -8.06
C GLY A 219 18.81 13.28 -9.38
N ASP A 220 19.19 12.14 -9.98
CA ASP A 220 19.91 12.11 -11.27
C ASP A 220 18.96 12.07 -12.49
N GLY A 221 17.68 11.95 -12.22
CA GLY A 221 16.60 11.94 -13.20
C GLY A 221 16.36 10.55 -13.81
N TRP A 222 17.00 9.49 -13.34
CA TRP A 222 16.71 8.10 -13.70
C TRP A 222 15.86 7.43 -12.65
N LEU A 223 15.03 6.46 -13.04
CA LEU A 223 14.23 5.73 -12.07
C LEU A 223 15.08 4.65 -11.39
N ASP A 224 14.97 4.62 -10.08
CA ASP A 224 15.56 3.65 -9.18
C ASP A 224 14.48 2.70 -8.64
N ILE A 225 14.90 1.59 -8.04
CA ILE A 225 14.01 0.60 -7.45
C ILE A 225 14.41 0.39 -5.98
N VAL A 226 13.45 0.47 -5.08
CA VAL A 226 13.58 0.06 -3.69
C VAL A 226 12.87 -1.28 -3.53
N ALA A 227 13.65 -2.34 -3.31
CA ALA A 227 13.14 -3.68 -3.04
C ALA A 227 13.20 -3.97 -1.54
N THR A 228 12.12 -4.55 -1.02
CA THR A 228 12.04 -4.99 0.37
C THR A 228 12.75 -6.33 0.55
N ALA A 229 12.93 -6.74 1.82
CA ALA A 229 13.41 -8.08 2.15
C ALA A 229 12.70 -8.59 3.40
N SER A 230 12.30 -9.85 3.38
CA SER A 230 11.72 -10.49 4.55
C SER A 230 12.34 -11.87 4.76
N ALA A 231 12.24 -12.41 5.97
CA ALA A 231 12.67 -13.77 6.24
C ALA A 231 11.45 -14.67 6.31
N THR A 232 11.36 -15.62 5.40
CA THR A 232 10.23 -16.54 5.31
C THR A 232 10.67 -18.01 5.26
N GLY A 233 9.76 -18.91 5.58
CA GLY A 233 9.99 -20.34 5.43
C GLY A 233 11.02 -20.95 6.39
N PRO A 234 11.49 -22.18 6.09
CA PRO A 234 12.35 -22.97 6.97
C PRO A 234 13.74 -22.37 7.23
N SER A 235 14.23 -21.53 6.32
CA SER A 235 15.54 -20.86 6.42
C SER A 235 15.50 -19.47 7.09
N ARG A 236 14.36 -19.08 7.67
CA ARG A 236 14.15 -17.76 8.30
C ARG A 236 15.31 -17.33 9.21
N ALA A 237 15.77 -18.21 10.10
CA ALA A 237 16.84 -17.86 11.04
C ALA A 237 18.16 -17.47 10.39
N GLN A 238 18.47 -18.05 9.21
CA GLN A 238 19.67 -17.74 8.43
C GLN A 238 19.49 -16.46 7.59
N GLN A 239 18.27 -16.15 7.21
CA GLN A 239 17.91 -14.96 6.43
C GLN A 239 17.78 -13.69 7.25
N LEU A 240 17.47 -13.80 8.55
CA LEU A 240 17.18 -12.68 9.45
C LEU A 240 18.19 -11.52 9.37
N PRO A 241 19.51 -11.73 9.34
CA PRO A 241 20.46 -10.63 9.21
C PRO A 241 20.37 -9.87 7.90
N LEU A 242 19.95 -10.54 6.81
CA LEU A 242 19.82 -9.97 5.47
C LEU A 242 18.43 -9.42 5.20
N SER A 243 17.41 -9.90 5.93
CA SER A 243 16.02 -9.45 5.79
C SER A 243 15.73 -8.13 6.50
N ARG A 244 16.64 -7.65 7.34
CA ARG A 244 16.54 -6.32 7.98
C ARG A 244 17.18 -5.24 7.12
N ALA A 245 16.85 -5.22 5.86
CA ALA A 245 17.41 -4.27 4.93
C ALA A 245 16.45 -4.02 3.76
N LEU A 246 16.59 -2.87 3.14
CA LEU A 246 16.10 -2.63 1.79
C LEU A 246 17.26 -2.79 0.81
N THR A 247 16.96 -3.23 -0.40
CA THR A 247 17.91 -3.17 -1.51
C THR A 247 17.52 -2.03 -2.42
N LEU A 248 18.44 -1.11 -2.61
CA LEU A 248 18.32 -0.01 -3.54
C LEU A 248 19.04 -0.37 -4.83
N LEU A 249 18.33 -0.39 -5.95
CA LEU A 249 18.88 -0.55 -7.29
C LEU A 249 18.86 0.82 -7.95
N LEU A 250 20.03 1.47 -8.05
CA LEU A 250 20.20 2.78 -8.70
C LEU A 250 20.31 2.59 -10.21
N GLY A 251 19.37 3.16 -10.95
CA GLY A 251 19.28 3.08 -12.39
C GLY A 251 20.32 3.96 -13.10
N ASP A 252 20.71 3.57 -14.30
CA ASP A 252 21.58 4.34 -15.19
C ASP A 252 20.82 4.94 -16.39
N GLY A 253 19.47 4.80 -16.38
CA GLY A 253 18.59 5.22 -17.45
C GLY A 253 18.76 4.46 -18.77
N ARG A 254 19.46 3.33 -18.76
CA ARG A 254 19.68 2.44 -19.92
C ARG A 254 19.30 1.01 -19.60
N GLY A 255 18.69 0.80 -18.41
CA GLY A 255 18.33 -0.51 -17.89
C GLY A 255 19.42 -1.22 -17.11
N GLY A 256 20.58 -0.58 -16.88
CA GLY A 256 21.58 -1.03 -15.93
C GLY A 256 21.30 -0.52 -14.54
N PHE A 257 21.59 -1.33 -13.51
CA PHE A 257 21.37 -0.97 -12.12
C PHE A 257 22.57 -1.30 -11.24
N ARG A 258 22.87 -0.38 -10.32
CA ARG A 258 23.87 -0.59 -9.26
C ARG A 258 23.17 -0.87 -7.94
N SER A 259 23.40 -2.03 -7.36
CA SER A 259 22.82 -2.44 -6.09
C SER A 259 23.54 -1.83 -4.88
N THR A 260 22.76 -1.40 -3.89
CA THR A 260 23.21 -0.95 -2.57
C THR A 260 22.25 -1.47 -1.51
N VAL A 261 22.79 -1.98 -0.39
CA VAL A 261 21.98 -2.45 0.73
C VAL A 261 21.83 -1.33 1.74
N LEU A 262 20.59 -1.07 2.16
CA LEU A 262 20.23 -0.10 3.20
C LEU A 262 19.80 -0.87 4.46
N PRO A 263 20.70 -1.06 5.46
CA PRO A 263 20.36 -1.78 6.67
C PRO A 263 19.38 -0.98 7.54
N LEU A 264 18.44 -1.68 8.18
CA LEU A 264 17.51 -1.12 9.15
C LEU A 264 17.91 -1.54 10.56
N ARG A 265 17.66 -0.68 11.55
CA ARG A 265 17.93 -0.99 12.97
C ARG A 265 17.04 -2.11 13.48
N THR A 266 15.79 -2.13 13.04
CA THR A 266 14.77 -3.10 13.48
C THR A 266 13.87 -3.52 12.30
N GLY A 267 13.14 -4.61 12.50
CA GLY A 267 12.06 -5.04 11.61
C GLY A 267 12.52 -5.69 10.32
N GLU A 268 11.56 -6.29 9.67
CA GLU A 268 11.68 -6.87 8.33
C GLU A 268 10.75 -6.07 7.42
N PRO A 269 11.29 -5.28 6.48
CA PRO A 269 10.48 -4.41 5.65
C PRO A 269 9.65 -5.25 4.68
N TRP A 270 8.33 -5.09 4.74
CA TRP A 270 7.42 -5.79 3.86
C TRP A 270 6.92 -4.93 2.70
N PHE A 271 6.64 -3.67 2.97
CA PHE A 271 6.32 -2.68 1.95
C PHE A 271 7.19 -1.46 2.10
N ALA A 272 7.44 -0.78 0.99
CA ALA A 272 8.12 0.51 0.98
C ALA A 272 7.40 1.49 0.06
N VAL A 273 7.49 2.78 0.38
CA VAL A 273 7.03 3.88 -0.45
C VAL A 273 8.08 4.99 -0.44
N ILE A 274 8.20 5.69 -1.55
CA ILE A 274 9.12 6.80 -1.75
C ILE A 274 8.34 8.11 -1.74
N GLY A 275 8.82 9.13 -1.04
CA GLY A 275 8.25 10.48 -1.04
C GLY A 275 9.03 11.45 -0.16
N ASP A 276 8.87 12.74 -0.36
CA ASP A 276 9.46 13.79 0.48
C ASP A 276 8.61 13.97 1.75
N ILE A 277 9.06 13.40 2.87
CA ILE A 277 8.32 13.38 4.13
C ILE A 277 8.68 14.56 5.03
N ASN A 278 9.88 15.11 4.83
CA ASN A 278 10.42 16.18 5.66
C ASN A 278 10.32 17.58 5.02
N GLY A 279 9.86 17.66 3.77
CA GLY A 279 9.67 18.91 3.03
C GLY A 279 10.95 19.51 2.46
N ASP A 280 12.05 18.73 2.37
CA ASP A 280 13.35 19.22 1.87
C ASP A 280 13.52 19.02 0.35
N ARG A 281 12.49 18.49 -0.32
CA ARG A 281 12.41 18.17 -1.76
C ARG A 281 13.36 17.06 -2.21
N LYS A 282 13.80 16.23 -1.30
CA LYS A 282 14.53 15.02 -1.62
C LYS A 282 13.66 13.81 -1.26
N PRO A 283 13.76 12.74 -2.03
CA PRO A 283 13.00 11.53 -1.71
C PRO A 283 13.51 10.86 -0.43
N ASP A 284 12.56 10.56 0.44
CA ASP A 284 12.73 9.71 1.63
C ASP A 284 12.07 8.35 1.35
N ILE A 285 12.30 7.37 2.21
CA ILE A 285 11.68 6.05 2.13
C ILE A 285 10.94 5.77 3.44
N VAL A 286 9.69 5.30 3.34
CA VAL A 286 8.98 4.71 4.48
C VAL A 286 8.81 3.23 4.21
N ALA A 287 9.21 2.40 5.17
CA ALA A 287 9.03 0.96 5.13
C ALA A 287 8.13 0.49 6.29
N THR A 288 7.09 -0.32 5.98
CA THR A 288 6.28 -0.98 7.00
C THR A 288 6.80 -2.39 7.26
N HIS A 289 6.68 -2.86 8.51
CA HIS A 289 7.19 -4.14 8.95
C HIS A 289 6.09 -5.16 9.15
N HIS A 290 6.31 -6.39 8.66
CA HIS A 290 5.30 -7.46 8.62
C HIS A 290 4.80 -7.87 10.01
N GLU A 291 5.71 -8.03 10.98
CA GLU A 291 5.38 -8.64 12.27
C GLU A 291 5.33 -7.65 13.44
N LEU A 292 5.75 -6.41 13.25
CA LEU A 292 5.99 -5.48 14.36
C LEU A 292 4.94 -4.38 14.52
N ASN A 293 3.96 -4.27 13.63
CA ASN A 293 3.02 -3.13 13.61
C ASN A 293 3.72 -1.75 13.61
N GLU A 294 4.88 -1.69 13.00
CA GLU A 294 5.77 -0.53 13.01
C GLU A 294 6.10 -0.07 11.59
N LEU A 295 6.55 1.16 11.47
CA LEU A 295 7.17 1.67 10.27
C LEU A 295 8.53 2.31 10.58
N THR A 296 9.45 2.21 9.62
CA THR A 296 10.74 2.89 9.63
C THR A 296 10.75 3.99 8.58
N VAL A 297 11.28 5.15 8.96
CA VAL A 297 11.53 6.29 8.06
C VAL A 297 13.02 6.41 7.81
N LEU A 298 13.39 6.49 6.54
CA LEU A 298 14.76 6.70 6.07
C LEU A 298 14.80 8.06 5.35
N ILE A 299 15.53 9.01 5.90
CA ILE A 299 15.70 10.35 5.35
C ILE A 299 16.78 10.32 4.27
N GLY A 300 16.44 10.74 3.07
CA GLY A 300 17.30 10.78 1.91
C GLY A 300 18.19 12.03 1.87
N ASP A 301 19.40 11.88 1.39
CA ASP A 301 20.32 13.00 1.13
C ASP A 301 20.17 13.57 -0.30
N GLY A 302 19.29 12.97 -1.12
CA GLY A 302 19.10 13.31 -2.53
C GLY A 302 20.24 12.85 -3.44
N ARG A 303 21.10 11.94 -2.98
CA ARG A 303 22.23 11.37 -3.73
C ARG A 303 22.28 9.84 -3.64
N GLY A 304 21.17 9.23 -3.16
CA GLY A 304 21.06 7.80 -2.92
C GLY A 304 21.62 7.33 -1.57
N GLY A 305 22.01 8.25 -0.70
CA GLY A 305 22.32 7.98 0.70
C GLY A 305 21.09 8.18 1.59
N PHE A 306 20.91 7.28 2.56
CA PHE A 306 19.76 7.29 3.45
C PHE A 306 20.18 7.09 4.90
N LEU A 307 19.55 7.83 5.80
CA LEU A 307 19.74 7.68 7.26
C LEU A 307 18.38 7.43 7.90
N GLU A 308 18.31 6.40 8.73
CA GLU A 308 17.11 6.13 9.50
C GLU A 308 16.82 7.27 10.48
N ALA A 309 15.59 7.82 10.44
CA ALA A 309 15.17 8.91 11.29
C ALA A 309 15.33 8.56 12.77
N THR A 310 15.77 9.52 13.59
CA THR A 310 16.10 9.28 15.01
C THR A 310 14.88 8.78 15.81
N ALA A 311 13.67 9.26 15.47
CA ALA A 311 12.42 8.86 16.11
C ALA A 311 11.86 7.53 15.60
N SER A 312 12.41 6.99 14.53
CA SER A 312 12.01 5.69 13.97
C SER A 312 12.46 4.54 14.87
N PRO A 313 11.73 3.41 14.98
CA PRO A 313 10.46 3.13 14.30
C PRO A 313 9.25 3.81 14.97
N PHE A 314 8.15 3.97 14.22
CA PHE A 314 6.89 4.50 14.72
C PHE A 314 5.86 3.37 14.84
N ASP A 315 5.12 3.35 15.96
CA ASP A 315 4.06 2.36 16.21
C ASP A 315 2.80 2.72 15.40
N LEU A 316 2.37 1.80 14.56
CA LEU A 316 1.13 1.89 13.78
C LEU A 316 -0.10 1.43 14.58
N GLY A 317 0.10 0.73 15.69
CA GLY A 317 -0.97 0.23 16.54
C GLY A 317 -1.87 -0.83 15.90
N GLN A 318 -1.56 -1.25 14.68
CA GLN A 318 -2.23 -2.32 13.95
C GLN A 318 -1.28 -2.93 12.92
N HIS A 319 -1.62 -4.13 12.46
CA HIS A 319 -0.89 -4.76 11.35
C HIS A 319 -0.97 -3.86 10.12
N ALA A 320 0.18 -3.48 9.59
CA ALA A 320 0.29 -2.55 8.48
C ALA A 320 0.61 -3.29 7.19
N PHE A 321 -0.09 -2.91 6.15
CA PHE A 321 0.19 -3.35 4.80
C PHE A 321 0.82 -2.22 3.98
N GLN A 322 0.50 -2.12 2.71
CA GLN A 322 1.09 -1.13 1.81
C GLN A 322 0.85 0.30 2.32
N PRO A 323 1.92 1.08 2.57
CA PRO A 323 1.79 2.48 2.95
C PRO A 323 1.53 3.36 1.73
N PHE A 324 0.76 4.43 1.95
CA PHE A 324 0.51 5.49 0.97
C PHE A 324 0.82 6.83 1.60
N LEU A 325 1.39 7.73 0.83
CA LEU A 325 1.74 9.07 1.27
C LEU A 325 0.79 10.09 0.63
N ALA A 326 0.17 10.94 1.45
CA ALA A 326 -0.69 12.03 1.00
C ALA A 326 -0.85 13.07 2.12
N ASP A 327 -1.12 14.32 1.79
CA ASP A 327 -1.60 15.33 2.75
C ASP A 327 -3.11 15.11 2.99
N ALA A 328 -3.42 14.18 3.91
CA ALA A 328 -4.77 13.73 4.15
C ALA A 328 -5.60 14.71 5.00
N ASN A 329 -4.94 15.55 5.79
CA ASN A 329 -5.56 16.54 6.66
C ASN A 329 -5.47 17.97 6.12
N ARG A 330 -4.78 18.17 4.99
CA ARG A 330 -4.58 19.43 4.29
C ARG A 330 -3.82 20.49 5.12
N ASP A 331 -2.85 20.04 5.91
CA ASP A 331 -1.98 20.94 6.67
C ASP A 331 -0.67 21.28 5.92
N GLY A 332 -0.53 20.80 4.70
CA GLY A 332 0.64 21.01 3.85
C GLY A 332 1.80 20.07 4.13
N LYS A 333 1.60 19.04 4.96
CA LYS A 333 2.60 18.03 5.28
C LYS A 333 2.13 16.66 4.78
N VAL A 334 3.08 15.80 4.53
CA VAL A 334 2.80 14.45 4.07
C VAL A 334 2.43 13.58 5.26
N ASP A 335 1.22 13.01 5.21
CA ASP A 335 0.73 11.99 6.13
C ASP A 335 0.92 10.59 5.53
N LEU A 336 0.78 9.56 6.35
CA LEU A 336 0.82 8.17 5.92
C LEU A 336 -0.52 7.49 6.19
N LEU A 337 -1.04 6.80 5.18
CA LEU A 337 -2.21 5.93 5.28
C LEU A 337 -1.79 4.48 5.03
N SER A 338 -2.21 3.56 5.90
CA SER A 338 -1.92 2.13 5.74
C SER A 338 -3.17 1.31 6.03
N PRO A 339 -3.68 0.53 5.07
CA PRO A 339 -4.79 -0.37 5.31
C PRO A 339 -4.38 -1.51 6.24
N GLY A 340 -5.31 -2.03 7.03
CA GLY A 340 -5.05 -3.17 7.91
C GLY A 340 -6.33 -3.70 8.54
N GLY A 341 -6.74 -4.90 8.15
CA GLY A 341 -7.89 -5.58 8.73
C GLY A 341 -9.23 -4.94 8.38
N ALA A 342 -9.78 -4.11 9.26
CA ALA A 342 -11.08 -3.45 9.09
C ALA A 342 -10.99 -1.92 9.09
N SER A 343 -9.81 -1.38 8.91
CA SER A 343 -9.58 0.06 8.94
C SER A 343 -8.35 0.47 8.13
N VAL A 344 -8.25 1.75 7.85
CA VAL A 344 -7.02 2.40 7.39
C VAL A 344 -6.45 3.17 8.58
N ARG A 345 -5.19 2.92 8.92
CA ARG A 345 -4.46 3.72 9.90
C ARG A 345 -3.98 4.99 9.24
N LEU A 346 -4.25 6.13 9.86
CA LEU A 346 -3.67 7.41 9.52
C LEU A 346 -2.57 7.75 10.53
N MET A 347 -1.41 8.12 10.02
CA MET A 347 -0.33 8.71 10.79
C MET A 347 -0.10 10.13 10.28
N LEU A 348 -0.21 11.12 11.17
CA LEU A 348 -0.07 12.52 10.82
C LEU A 348 1.41 12.93 10.80
N GLY A 349 1.87 13.45 9.67
CA GLY A 349 3.24 13.89 9.50
C GLY A 349 3.52 15.22 10.20
N ASP A 350 4.71 15.38 10.75
CA ASP A 350 5.15 16.63 11.36
C ASP A 350 5.89 17.55 10.37
N GLY A 351 6.10 17.06 9.12
CA GLY A 351 6.88 17.75 8.08
C GLY A 351 8.38 17.79 8.37
N ARG A 352 8.89 16.93 9.23
CA ARG A 352 10.31 16.81 9.61
C ARG A 352 10.80 15.36 9.62
N GLY A 353 10.02 14.45 9.04
CA GLY A 353 10.31 13.02 9.03
C GLY A 353 9.76 12.26 10.23
N GLY A 354 8.95 12.90 11.07
CA GLY A 354 8.25 12.31 12.21
C GLY A 354 6.76 12.10 11.92
N PHE A 355 6.16 11.11 12.61
CA PHE A 355 4.75 10.80 12.53
C PHE A 355 4.11 10.71 13.91
N ALA A 356 2.89 11.22 14.04
CA ALA A 356 2.03 11.04 15.20
C ALA A 356 0.81 10.19 14.82
N THR A 357 0.35 9.34 15.75
CA THR A 357 -0.84 8.52 15.54
C THR A 357 -2.07 9.39 15.31
N GLY A 358 -2.69 9.24 14.15
CA GLY A 358 -3.96 9.84 13.77
C GLY A 358 -5.15 8.91 14.05
N PRO A 359 -6.36 9.30 13.63
CA PRO A 359 -7.56 8.48 13.76
C PRO A 359 -7.47 7.21 12.90
N SER A 360 -8.10 6.13 13.37
CA SER A 360 -8.36 4.96 12.55
C SER A 360 -9.61 5.21 11.71
N ILE A 361 -9.55 4.93 10.42
CA ILE A 361 -10.62 5.18 9.45
C ILE A 361 -11.28 3.83 9.14
N PRO A 362 -12.54 3.61 9.56
CA PRO A 362 -13.22 2.33 9.37
C PRO A 362 -13.43 1.98 7.89
N THR A 363 -13.24 0.69 7.55
CA THR A 363 -13.52 0.08 6.24
C THR A 363 -14.29 -1.22 6.41
N GLY A 364 -14.42 -2.04 5.36
CA GLY A 364 -14.84 -3.43 5.50
C GLY A 364 -13.72 -4.33 5.98
N GLN A 365 -14.06 -5.55 6.36
CA GLN A 365 -13.11 -6.56 6.82
C GLN A 365 -12.22 -7.08 5.68
N GLY A 366 -10.94 -7.27 5.97
CA GLY A 366 -9.95 -7.75 4.99
C GLY A 366 -9.48 -6.65 4.03
N ALA A 367 -9.40 -5.40 4.49
CA ALA A 367 -8.82 -4.28 3.77
C ALA A 367 -7.29 -4.40 3.81
N TRP A 368 -6.68 -4.92 2.73
CA TRP A 368 -5.23 -5.15 2.63
C TRP A 368 -4.56 -4.24 1.60
N ARG A 369 -5.33 -3.76 0.66
CA ARG A 369 -4.91 -2.87 -0.41
C ARG A 369 -5.88 -1.72 -0.53
N MET A 370 -5.34 -0.58 -0.93
CA MET A 370 -6.15 0.61 -1.20
C MET A 370 -5.57 1.38 -2.38
N ALA A 371 -6.35 2.30 -2.89
CA ALA A 371 -5.92 3.29 -3.86
C ALA A 371 -6.38 4.68 -3.43
N LEU A 372 -5.62 5.70 -3.76
CA LEU A 372 -5.90 7.10 -3.47
C LEU A 372 -6.15 7.86 -4.76
N GLY A 373 -7.09 8.80 -4.74
CA GLY A 373 -7.39 9.68 -5.86
C GLY A 373 -8.52 10.64 -5.50
N ASP A 374 -8.72 11.68 -6.29
CA ASP A 374 -9.88 12.57 -6.18
C ASP A 374 -11.07 11.95 -6.93
N LEU A 375 -11.88 11.16 -6.22
CA LEU A 375 -12.97 10.37 -6.80
C LEU A 375 -14.27 11.17 -7.02
N ASN A 376 -14.34 12.38 -6.47
CA ASN A 376 -15.52 13.22 -6.56
C ASN A 376 -15.26 14.58 -7.22
N GLY A 377 -14.01 14.87 -7.62
CA GLY A 377 -13.62 16.10 -8.31
C GLY A 377 -13.53 17.34 -7.42
N ASP A 378 -13.42 17.18 -6.07
CA ASP A 378 -13.36 18.29 -5.12
C ASP A 378 -11.92 18.74 -4.76
N GLY A 379 -10.92 18.11 -5.36
CA GLY A 379 -9.49 18.41 -5.16
C GLY A 379 -8.93 17.86 -3.86
N LYS A 380 -9.63 16.98 -3.15
CA LYS A 380 -9.13 16.31 -1.94
C LYS A 380 -8.81 14.86 -2.23
N ILE A 381 -7.98 14.29 -1.38
CA ILE A 381 -7.66 12.86 -1.47
C ILE A 381 -8.82 12.04 -0.91
N ASP A 382 -9.37 11.18 -1.77
CA ASP A 382 -10.31 10.13 -1.42
C ASP A 382 -9.60 8.77 -1.47
N MET A 383 -10.23 7.74 -0.94
CA MET A 383 -9.67 6.39 -0.96
C MET A 383 -10.71 5.32 -1.32
N ALA A 384 -10.21 4.25 -1.95
CA ALA A 384 -10.96 3.03 -2.17
C ALA A 384 -10.19 1.83 -1.61
N THR A 385 -10.86 0.92 -0.86
CA THR A 385 -10.27 -0.30 -0.31
C THR A 385 -11.02 -1.53 -0.78
N GLY A 386 -10.28 -2.57 -1.22
CA GLY A 386 -10.85 -3.90 -1.43
C GLY A 386 -10.93 -4.63 -0.09
N ASN A 387 -12.14 -5.06 0.29
CA ASN A 387 -12.42 -5.69 1.57
C ASN A 387 -12.72 -7.18 1.36
N SER A 388 -11.68 -8.00 1.30
CA SER A 388 -11.75 -9.39 0.86
C SER A 388 -12.67 -10.27 1.69
N GLN A 389 -12.76 -10.04 3.00
CA GLN A 389 -13.60 -10.81 3.90
C GLN A 389 -15.04 -10.29 3.98
N SER A 390 -15.28 -9.04 3.61
CA SER A 390 -16.63 -8.45 3.57
C SER A 390 -17.26 -8.48 2.17
N ASN A 391 -16.58 -9.00 1.16
CA ASN A 391 -17.05 -9.00 -0.23
C ASN A 391 -17.53 -7.61 -0.69
N SER A 392 -16.74 -6.60 -0.44
CA SER A 392 -17.10 -5.22 -0.75
C SER A 392 -15.90 -4.34 -1.07
N VAL A 393 -16.17 -3.20 -1.69
CA VAL A 393 -15.23 -2.09 -1.83
C VAL A 393 -15.75 -0.92 -1.01
N SER A 394 -14.95 -0.43 -0.06
CA SER A 394 -15.26 0.83 0.62
C SER A 394 -14.70 1.99 -0.19
N VAL A 395 -15.52 3.01 -0.42
CA VAL A 395 -15.12 4.30 -0.98
C VAL A 395 -15.34 5.35 0.10
N LEU A 396 -14.30 6.13 0.40
CA LEU A 396 -14.28 7.10 1.48
C LEU A 396 -13.79 8.44 0.92
N LEU A 397 -14.62 9.47 1.08
CA LEU A 397 -14.34 10.82 0.58
C LEU A 397 -13.64 11.66 1.64
N GLY A 398 -12.57 12.37 1.25
CA GLY A 398 -11.86 13.34 2.07
C GLY A 398 -12.71 14.58 2.37
N ARG A 399 -12.50 15.18 3.54
CA ARG A 399 -13.24 16.36 3.99
C ARG A 399 -12.43 17.65 3.89
#